data_f9b88df1785c21f81dfc8ac79dbc1c48
#
_entry.id   f9b88df1785c21f81dfc8ac79dbc1c48
#
_cell.length_a   1.000
_cell.length_b   1.000
_cell.length_c   1.000
_cell.angle_alpha   90.00
_cell.angle_beta   90.00
_cell.angle_gamma   90.00
#
_symmetry.space_group_name_H-M   'P 1'
#
loop_
_entity.id
_entity.type
_entity.pdbx_description
1 polymer ?
#
loop_
_entity_poly.entity_id
_entity_poly.type
_entity_poly.pdbx_seq_one_letter_code
_entity_poly.pdbx_strand_id
1 'polypeptide(L)'
;MNASEHIVDAYFRLVRGCFTLADKKVIKGNNRQLDVLAYHLKSREAFHIEVGVTHQQNWCLSIEELAPHFDKKFFGTSPERKGAVDGMTDFEKGKSYWSKITETYENVGFNPEEVIRVWVTWIVRGVDGRSPINVEFYSNHLNRTFPIQILSLRDYVLPQLQNEIGTANYDDELLRVLGFVKQRELQSAMIS
;
A
#
# COMPACT_ATOMS: atom_id res chain seq x y z
N MET A 1 1.96 -0.28 -12.91
CA MET A 1 2.71 -0.20 -11.63
C MET A 1 3.78 0.87 -11.74
N ASN A 2 3.82 1.84 -10.82
CA ASN A 2 4.88 2.85 -10.75
C ASN A 2 6.08 2.35 -9.92
N ALA A 3 7.17 3.14 -9.84
CA ALA A 3 8.38 2.71 -9.15
C ALA A 3 8.17 2.42 -7.65
N SER A 4 7.34 3.21 -6.96
CA SER A 4 7.05 3.00 -5.54
C SER A 4 6.25 1.72 -5.31
N GLU A 5 5.26 1.45 -6.15
CA GLU A 5 4.47 0.21 -6.12
C GLU A 5 5.37 -1.01 -6.40
N HIS A 6 6.33 -0.88 -7.34
CA HIS A 6 7.28 -1.94 -7.65
C HIS A 6 8.22 -2.25 -6.47
N ILE A 7 8.71 -1.22 -5.76
CA ILE A 7 9.50 -1.40 -4.54
C ILE A 7 8.69 -2.15 -3.48
N VAL A 8 7.43 -1.77 -3.29
CA VAL A 8 6.54 -2.38 -2.31
C VAL A 8 6.21 -3.83 -2.67
N ASP A 9 5.91 -4.09 -3.95
CA ASP A 9 5.72 -5.46 -4.46
C ASP A 9 6.95 -6.34 -4.20
N ALA A 10 8.14 -5.83 -4.53
CA ALA A 10 9.40 -6.53 -4.28
C ALA A 10 9.63 -6.79 -2.77
N TYR A 11 9.31 -5.83 -1.90
CA TYR A 11 9.38 -6.00 -0.46
C TYR A 11 8.47 -7.13 0.04
N PHE A 12 7.22 -7.16 -0.40
CA PHE A 12 6.30 -8.23 0.01
C PHE A 12 6.74 -9.59 -0.52
N ARG A 13 7.30 -9.66 -1.72
CA ARG A 13 7.83 -10.92 -2.27
C ARG A 13 9.10 -11.40 -1.57
N LEU A 14 10.11 -10.55 -1.48
CA LEU A 14 11.45 -10.95 -1.06
C LEU A 14 11.60 -10.95 0.46
N VAL A 15 11.14 -9.90 1.14
CA VAL A 15 11.29 -9.74 2.59
C VAL A 15 10.19 -10.46 3.35
N ARG A 16 8.92 -10.31 2.90
CA ARG A 16 7.77 -10.91 3.58
C ARG A 16 7.46 -12.32 3.10
N GLY A 17 8.08 -12.80 2.04
CA GLY A 17 7.87 -14.14 1.49
C GLY A 17 6.45 -14.40 0.94
N CYS A 18 5.82 -13.37 0.42
CA CYS A 18 4.46 -13.43 -0.11
C CYS A 18 4.45 -13.71 -1.63
N PHE A 19 3.38 -14.34 -2.09
CA PHE A 19 2.96 -14.23 -3.49
C PHE A 19 2.20 -12.92 -3.68
N THR A 20 2.45 -12.20 -4.77
CA THR A 20 1.83 -10.91 -5.03
C THR A 20 1.08 -10.86 -6.35
N LEU A 21 0.08 -10.02 -6.41
CA LEU A 21 -0.69 -9.70 -7.60
C LEU A 21 -0.85 -8.18 -7.66
N ALA A 22 -0.10 -7.54 -8.56
CA ALA A 22 -0.12 -6.11 -8.74
C ALA A 22 -1.20 -5.64 -9.74
N ASP A 23 -1.60 -4.37 -9.63
CA ASP A 23 -2.55 -3.69 -10.52
C ASP A 23 -3.87 -4.45 -10.72
N LYS A 24 -4.36 -5.12 -9.68
CA LYS A 24 -5.59 -5.90 -9.80
C LYS A 24 -6.80 -4.99 -10.04
N LYS A 25 -7.42 -5.12 -11.20
CA LYS A 25 -8.66 -4.40 -11.51
C LYS A 25 -9.80 -4.89 -10.61
N VAL A 26 -10.50 -3.94 -10.02
CA VAL A 26 -11.72 -4.21 -9.25
C VAL A 26 -12.83 -4.64 -10.20
N ILE A 27 -13.49 -5.74 -9.88
CA ILE A 27 -14.59 -6.29 -10.67
C ILE A 27 -15.70 -5.25 -10.80
N LYS A 28 -16.11 -4.94 -12.05
CA LYS A 28 -17.11 -3.90 -12.34
C LYS A 28 -16.78 -2.54 -11.71
N GLY A 29 -15.51 -2.23 -11.45
CA GLY A 29 -15.04 -1.08 -10.69
C GLY A 29 -14.65 0.15 -11.51
N ASN A 30 -15.03 0.28 -12.78
CA ASN A 30 -14.74 1.42 -13.66
C ASN A 30 -13.27 1.83 -13.61
N ASN A 31 -12.32 1.12 -14.05
CA ASN A 31 -10.88 1.41 -14.02
C ASN A 31 -10.24 1.53 -12.63
N ARG A 32 -10.97 1.24 -11.54
CA ARG A 32 -10.37 1.16 -10.22
C ARG A 32 -9.43 -0.04 -10.16
N GLN A 33 -8.27 0.18 -9.58
CA GLN A 33 -7.26 -0.87 -9.34
C GLN A 33 -6.91 -0.89 -7.86
N LEU A 34 -6.54 -2.06 -7.39
CA LEU A 34 -5.85 -2.30 -6.13
C LEU A 34 -4.36 -2.35 -6.46
N ASP A 35 -3.54 -1.58 -5.76
CA ASP A 35 -2.14 -1.43 -6.12
C ASP A 35 -1.38 -2.77 -6.00
N VAL A 36 -1.47 -3.44 -4.85
CA VAL A 36 -0.89 -4.78 -4.65
C VAL A 36 -1.79 -5.62 -3.73
N LEU A 37 -2.08 -6.84 -4.14
CA LEU A 37 -2.60 -7.90 -3.27
C LEU A 37 -1.46 -8.88 -2.97
N ALA A 38 -1.33 -9.32 -1.72
CA ALA A 38 -0.29 -10.28 -1.34
C ALA A 38 -0.84 -11.38 -0.45
N TYR A 39 -0.26 -12.58 -0.54
CA TYR A 39 -0.64 -13.74 0.27
C TYR A 39 0.60 -14.45 0.81
N HIS A 40 0.66 -14.56 2.14
CA HIS A 40 1.73 -15.30 2.81
C HIS A 40 1.27 -16.73 3.12
N LEU A 41 1.84 -17.71 2.44
CA LEU A 41 1.36 -19.10 2.45
C LEU A 41 1.42 -19.75 3.84
N LYS A 42 2.49 -19.51 4.61
CA LYS A 42 2.69 -20.16 5.91
C LYS A 42 1.73 -19.64 6.99
N SER A 43 1.59 -18.31 7.11
CA SER A 43 0.66 -17.67 8.07
C SER A 43 -0.77 -17.60 7.57
N ARG A 44 -1.01 -17.85 6.27
CA ARG A 44 -2.30 -17.71 5.59
C ARG A 44 -2.86 -16.29 5.63
N GLU A 45 -1.99 -15.30 5.78
CA GLU A 45 -2.36 -13.90 5.80
C GLU A 45 -2.54 -13.36 4.38
N ALA A 46 -3.65 -12.67 4.16
CA ALA A 46 -3.94 -11.94 2.94
C ALA A 46 -3.80 -10.44 3.18
N PHE A 47 -3.14 -9.74 2.27
CA PHE A 47 -2.87 -8.31 2.37
C PHE A 47 -3.45 -7.57 1.18
N HIS A 48 -4.07 -6.42 1.44
CA HIS A 48 -4.35 -5.39 0.45
C HIS A 48 -3.47 -4.19 0.76
N ILE A 49 -2.54 -3.91 -0.14
CA ILE A 49 -1.54 -2.87 0.01
C ILE A 49 -1.86 -1.74 -0.97
N GLU A 50 -1.97 -0.53 -0.47
CA GLU A 50 -2.12 0.70 -1.26
C GLU A 50 -0.91 1.60 -1.04
N VAL A 51 -0.40 2.18 -2.13
CA VAL A 51 0.85 2.93 -2.12
C VAL A 51 0.59 4.41 -2.39
N GLY A 52 0.69 5.22 -1.35
CA GLY A 52 0.46 6.67 -1.39
C GLY A 52 1.75 7.48 -1.33
N VAL A 53 2.72 7.19 -2.20
CA VAL A 53 3.98 7.95 -2.27
C VAL A 53 3.87 9.02 -3.33
N THR A 54 4.16 10.28 -2.97
CA THR A 54 4.17 11.40 -3.90
C THR A 54 5.59 11.88 -4.18
N HIS A 55 5.81 12.44 -5.36
CA HIS A 55 7.07 13.06 -5.74
C HIS A 55 7.22 14.50 -5.21
N GLN A 56 6.21 15.05 -4.56
CA GLN A 56 6.29 16.40 -4.01
C GLN A 56 7.18 16.41 -2.79
N GLN A 57 8.24 17.20 -2.83
CA GLN A 57 9.10 17.44 -1.68
C GLN A 57 8.25 17.99 -0.52
N ASN A 58 8.51 17.50 0.69
CA ASN A 58 7.87 17.92 1.95
C ASN A 58 6.40 17.51 2.14
N TRP A 59 5.87 16.61 1.34
CA TRP A 59 4.51 16.13 1.55
C TRP A 59 4.50 14.91 2.49
N CYS A 60 4.55 15.20 3.78
CA CYS A 60 4.42 14.20 4.84
C CYS A 60 3.08 14.42 5.52
N LEU A 61 2.18 13.45 5.41
CA LEU A 61 0.89 13.48 6.08
C LEU A 61 1.00 12.95 7.51
N SER A 62 0.22 13.50 8.42
CA SER A 62 -0.05 12.88 9.72
C SER A 62 -1.04 11.71 9.55
N ILE A 63 -1.23 10.92 10.60
CA ILE A 63 -2.19 9.80 10.59
C ILE A 63 -3.60 10.30 10.28
N GLU A 64 -4.01 11.42 10.85
CA GLU A 64 -5.33 12.03 10.65
C GLU A 64 -5.54 12.48 9.21
N GLU A 65 -4.50 13.02 8.59
CA GLU A 65 -4.55 13.47 7.19
C GLU A 65 -4.57 12.29 6.20
N LEU A 66 -4.17 11.09 6.62
CA LEU A 66 -4.26 9.86 5.82
C LEU A 66 -5.68 9.28 5.79
N ALA A 67 -6.53 9.55 6.78
CA ALA A 67 -7.86 8.95 6.92
C ALA A 67 -8.76 9.05 5.67
N PRO A 68 -8.86 10.20 4.96
CA PRO A 68 -9.64 10.30 3.71
C PRO A 68 -9.10 9.40 2.59
N HIS A 69 -7.79 9.12 2.59
CA HIS A 69 -7.18 8.23 1.61
C HIS A 69 -7.55 6.77 1.88
N PHE A 70 -7.64 6.37 3.17
CA PHE A 70 -8.08 5.02 3.54
C PHE A 70 -9.51 4.76 3.09
N ASP A 71 -10.46 5.67 3.36
CA ASP A 71 -11.83 5.55 2.89
C ASP A 71 -11.90 5.38 1.36
N LYS A 72 -11.17 6.23 0.64
CA LYS A 72 -11.16 6.18 -0.82
C LYS A 72 -10.56 4.90 -1.35
N LYS A 73 -9.41 4.47 -0.82
CA LYS A 73 -8.62 3.39 -1.40
C LYS A 73 -9.10 2.01 -0.94
N PHE A 74 -9.26 1.79 0.36
CA PHE A 74 -9.64 0.49 0.90
C PHE A 74 -11.15 0.21 0.86
N PHE A 75 -11.97 1.26 1.03
CA PHE A 75 -13.41 1.10 1.17
C PHE A 75 -14.20 1.64 -0.02
N GLY A 76 -13.52 2.21 -1.00
CA GLY A 76 -14.11 2.61 -2.26
C GLY A 76 -15.06 3.80 -2.17
N THR A 77 -14.94 4.62 -1.14
CA THR A 77 -15.68 5.86 -1.04
C THR A 77 -15.05 6.91 -1.95
N SER A 78 -15.86 7.70 -2.62
CA SER A 78 -15.39 8.89 -3.33
C SER A 78 -15.72 10.11 -2.50
N PRO A 79 -14.77 11.04 -2.27
CA PRO A 79 -15.09 12.30 -1.65
C PRO A 79 -16.09 13.06 -2.53
N GLU A 80 -16.92 13.89 -1.89
CA GLU A 80 -17.84 14.77 -2.58
C GLU A 80 -17.14 15.53 -3.72
N ARG A 81 -17.61 15.37 -4.95
CA ARG A 81 -17.25 16.27 -6.01
C ARG A 81 -18.02 17.57 -5.81
N LYS A 82 -17.36 18.61 -5.31
CA LYS A 82 -17.92 19.96 -5.34
C LYS A 82 -18.34 20.29 -6.78
N GLY A 83 -19.66 20.47 -7.01
CA GLY A 83 -20.22 20.84 -8.31
C GLY A 83 -20.79 19.68 -9.14
N ALA A 84 -21.10 18.54 -8.56
CA ALA A 84 -21.93 17.54 -9.23
C ALA A 84 -23.31 18.15 -9.54
N VAL A 85 -23.73 18.08 -10.80
CA VAL A 85 -24.93 18.75 -11.35
C VAL A 85 -26.25 18.37 -10.64
N ASP A 86 -26.25 17.31 -9.87
CA ASP A 86 -27.41 16.78 -9.16
C ASP A 86 -27.29 16.81 -7.62
N GLY A 87 -26.23 17.46 -7.10
CA GLY A 87 -26.03 17.69 -5.67
C GLY A 87 -25.81 16.43 -4.82
N MET A 88 -25.97 15.24 -5.39
CA MET A 88 -25.77 13.97 -4.69
C MET A 88 -24.34 13.47 -4.89
N THR A 89 -23.71 13.07 -3.82
CA THR A 89 -22.41 12.39 -3.83
C THR A 89 -22.54 10.99 -4.41
N ASP A 90 -21.44 10.42 -4.91
CA ASP A 90 -21.42 9.00 -5.31
C ASP A 90 -21.75 8.06 -4.11
N PHE A 91 -21.58 8.56 -2.91
CA PHE A 91 -21.96 7.92 -1.65
C PHE A 91 -23.49 7.88 -1.49
N GLU A 92 -24.17 9.02 -1.60
CA GLU A 92 -25.65 9.12 -1.48
C GLU A 92 -26.35 8.35 -2.59
N LYS A 93 -25.69 8.16 -3.73
CA LYS A 93 -26.18 7.31 -4.82
C LYS A 93 -25.96 5.82 -4.59
N GLY A 94 -25.45 5.42 -3.41
CA GLY A 94 -25.12 4.01 -3.12
C GLY A 94 -24.00 3.44 -3.98
N LYS A 95 -23.17 4.30 -4.60
CA LYS A 95 -22.06 3.90 -5.47
C LYS A 95 -20.77 3.64 -4.67
N SER A 96 -20.90 3.06 -3.50
CA SER A 96 -19.74 2.51 -2.81
C SER A 96 -19.15 1.38 -3.64
N TYR A 97 -17.85 1.44 -3.84
CA TYR A 97 -17.13 0.33 -4.47
C TYR A 97 -16.80 -0.80 -3.49
N TRP A 98 -17.21 -0.68 -2.22
CA TRP A 98 -16.90 -1.68 -1.19
C TRP A 98 -17.32 -3.09 -1.58
N SER A 99 -18.57 -3.29 -1.98
CA SER A 99 -19.05 -4.60 -2.41
C SER A 99 -18.27 -5.19 -3.60
N LYS A 100 -17.76 -4.32 -4.48
CA LYS A 100 -16.95 -4.74 -5.63
C LYS A 100 -15.50 -5.05 -5.24
N ILE A 101 -14.97 -4.35 -4.25
CA ILE A 101 -13.67 -4.63 -3.66
C ILE A 101 -13.71 -5.98 -2.94
N THR A 102 -14.74 -6.23 -2.13
CA THR A 102 -14.92 -7.52 -1.44
C THR A 102 -15.14 -8.68 -2.42
N GLU A 103 -15.97 -8.50 -3.46
CA GLU A 103 -16.11 -9.47 -4.55
C GLU A 103 -14.76 -9.75 -5.24
N THR A 104 -13.90 -8.73 -5.35
CA THR A 104 -12.56 -8.89 -5.93
C THR A 104 -11.63 -9.72 -5.02
N TYR A 105 -11.71 -9.51 -3.70
CA TYR A 105 -10.98 -10.35 -2.74
C TYR A 105 -11.43 -11.81 -2.82
N GLU A 106 -12.73 -12.06 -2.78
CA GLU A 106 -13.31 -13.41 -2.88
C GLU A 106 -12.89 -14.12 -4.17
N ASN A 107 -12.86 -13.38 -5.28
CA ASN A 107 -12.47 -13.93 -6.59
C ASN A 107 -10.99 -14.34 -6.67
N VAL A 108 -10.14 -13.79 -5.80
CA VAL A 108 -8.72 -14.22 -5.68
C VAL A 108 -8.52 -15.16 -4.48
N GLY A 109 -9.60 -15.61 -3.83
CA GLY A 109 -9.56 -16.57 -2.72
C GLY A 109 -9.27 -15.94 -1.35
N PHE A 110 -9.40 -14.61 -1.21
CA PHE A 110 -9.23 -13.94 0.07
C PHE A 110 -10.56 -13.81 0.81
N ASN A 111 -10.53 -14.00 2.13
CA ASN A 111 -11.66 -13.69 3.00
C ASN A 111 -11.67 -12.16 3.27
N PRO A 112 -12.70 -11.40 2.84
CA PRO A 112 -12.74 -9.94 3.01
C PRO A 112 -12.64 -9.46 4.46
N GLU A 113 -13.07 -10.28 5.41
CA GLU A 113 -13.04 -9.97 6.85
C GLU A 113 -11.63 -10.11 7.45
N GLU A 114 -10.78 -10.92 6.84
CA GLU A 114 -9.43 -11.25 7.33
C GLU A 114 -8.32 -10.51 6.57
N VAL A 115 -8.67 -9.75 5.51
CA VAL A 115 -7.67 -9.00 4.74
C VAL A 115 -7.02 -7.92 5.61
N ILE A 116 -5.71 -8.01 5.74
CA ILE A 116 -4.88 -7.00 6.40
C ILE A 116 -4.67 -5.83 5.43
N ARG A 117 -5.12 -4.65 5.82
CA ARG A 117 -4.99 -3.43 5.01
C ARG A 117 -3.71 -2.72 5.34
N VAL A 118 -2.88 -2.49 4.33
CA VAL A 118 -1.56 -1.88 4.49
C VAL A 118 -1.47 -0.62 3.64
N TRP A 119 -1.19 0.50 4.28
CA TRP A 119 -0.90 1.75 3.60
C TRP A 119 0.60 2.01 3.59
N VAL A 120 1.18 2.21 2.42
CA VAL A 120 2.60 2.58 2.30
C VAL A 120 2.70 4.03 1.87
N THR A 121 3.40 4.84 2.67
CA THR A 121 3.69 6.25 2.38
C THR A 121 5.17 6.52 2.52
N TRP A 122 5.65 7.68 2.03
CA TRP A 122 7.07 8.01 2.16
C TRP A 122 7.51 8.03 3.63
N ILE A 123 6.89 8.86 4.44
CA ILE A 123 7.00 8.90 5.90
C ILE A 123 5.66 9.35 6.50
N VAL A 124 5.48 9.13 7.79
CA VAL A 124 4.36 9.68 8.55
C VAL A 124 4.88 10.81 9.42
N ARG A 125 4.27 12.00 9.32
CA ARG A 125 4.70 13.16 10.10
C ARG A 125 4.48 12.94 11.59
N GLY A 126 5.55 13.17 12.37
CA GLY A 126 5.50 13.10 13.85
C GLY A 126 5.54 11.70 14.44
N VAL A 127 5.78 10.66 13.61
CA VAL A 127 5.85 9.26 14.05
C VAL A 127 7.17 8.62 13.62
N ASP A 128 7.75 7.78 14.50
CA ASP A 128 8.90 6.94 14.11
C ASP A 128 8.44 5.85 13.15
N GLY A 129 8.91 5.93 11.91
CA GLY A 129 8.55 5.02 10.83
C GLY A 129 9.39 3.74 10.74
N ARG A 130 10.30 3.47 11.71
CA ARG A 130 11.17 2.28 11.68
C ARG A 130 10.47 0.96 12.03
N SER A 131 9.22 1.04 12.45
CA SER A 131 8.36 -0.11 12.69
C SER A 131 6.97 0.14 12.08
N PRO A 132 6.20 -0.93 11.81
CA PRO A 132 4.82 -0.79 11.37
C PRO A 132 3.98 -0.01 12.37
N ILE A 133 3.19 0.95 11.89
CA ILE A 133 2.28 1.75 12.69
C ILE A 133 0.88 1.16 12.52
N ASN A 134 0.27 0.70 13.61
CA ASN A 134 -1.09 0.16 13.57
C ASN A 134 -2.07 1.23 14.03
N VAL A 135 -3.10 1.47 13.24
CA VAL A 135 -4.16 2.45 13.52
C VAL A 135 -5.53 1.80 13.40
N GLU A 136 -6.45 2.22 14.27
CA GLU A 136 -7.86 1.87 14.18
C GLU A 136 -8.59 2.97 13.40
N PHE A 137 -9.03 2.65 12.19
CA PHE A 137 -9.72 3.58 11.32
C PHE A 137 -11.22 3.31 11.33
N TYR A 138 -12.01 4.33 11.71
CA TYR A 138 -13.47 4.26 11.64
C TYR A 138 -13.96 4.78 10.29
N SER A 139 -14.53 3.90 9.48
CA SER A 139 -15.21 4.28 8.24
C SER A 139 -16.64 4.71 8.54
N ASN A 140 -16.93 6.00 8.40
CA ASN A 140 -18.29 6.53 8.55
C ASN A 140 -19.25 5.89 7.55
N HIS A 141 -18.75 5.51 6.40
CA HIS A 141 -19.52 4.90 5.33
C HIS A 141 -20.03 3.49 5.70
N LEU A 142 -19.14 2.69 6.26
CA LEU A 142 -19.46 1.31 6.63
C LEU A 142 -19.93 1.19 8.08
N ASN A 143 -19.94 2.30 8.83
CA ASN A 143 -20.26 2.35 10.26
C ASN A 143 -19.50 1.29 11.06
N ARG A 144 -18.19 1.17 10.75
CA ARG A 144 -17.34 0.12 11.31
C ARG A 144 -15.89 0.56 11.41
N THR A 145 -15.20 0.07 12.44
CA THR A 145 -13.75 0.25 12.62
C THR A 145 -12.98 -0.88 11.93
N PHE A 146 -11.86 -0.51 11.31
CA PHE A 146 -10.94 -1.42 10.64
C PHE A 146 -9.52 -1.17 11.09
N PRO A 147 -8.74 -2.22 11.39
CA PRO A 147 -7.31 -2.08 11.58
C PRO A 147 -6.63 -1.78 10.25
N ILE A 148 -5.75 -0.79 10.25
CA ILE A 148 -4.88 -0.45 9.11
C ILE A 148 -3.45 -0.38 9.60
N GLN A 149 -2.56 -1.04 8.89
CA GLN A 149 -1.13 -0.97 9.12
C GLN A 149 -0.52 0.07 8.17
N ILE A 150 0.28 0.99 8.69
CA ILE A 150 0.99 1.99 7.90
C ILE A 150 2.48 1.64 7.92
N LEU A 151 3.11 1.62 6.73
CA LEU A 151 4.54 1.39 6.58
C LEU A 151 5.20 2.64 5.97
N SER A 152 6.31 3.08 6.59
CA SER A 152 7.18 4.08 5.97
C SER A 152 8.01 3.44 4.86
N LEU A 153 7.89 3.97 3.65
CA LEU A 153 8.72 3.52 2.53
C LEU A 153 10.19 3.79 2.82
N ARG A 154 10.53 5.02 3.30
CA ARG A 154 11.90 5.46 3.59
C ARG A 154 12.53 4.70 4.75
N ASP A 155 11.81 4.61 5.88
CA ASP A 155 12.41 4.21 7.16
C ASP A 155 12.25 2.72 7.47
N TYR A 156 11.30 2.04 6.81
CA TYR A 156 10.99 0.66 7.06
C TYR A 156 11.16 -0.24 5.82
N VAL A 157 10.45 0.05 4.73
CA VAL A 157 10.40 -0.82 3.54
C VAL A 157 11.75 -0.87 2.82
N LEU A 158 12.28 0.31 2.45
CA LEU A 158 13.55 0.39 1.69
C LEU A 158 14.74 -0.20 2.44
N PRO A 159 14.97 0.09 3.73
CA PRO A 159 16.11 -0.49 4.46
C PRO A 159 16.06 -2.02 4.52
N GLN A 160 14.87 -2.60 4.74
CA GLN A 160 14.72 -4.05 4.79
C GLN A 160 14.92 -4.68 3.42
N LEU A 161 14.34 -4.09 2.37
CA LEU A 161 14.52 -4.56 1.00
C LEU A 161 15.98 -4.49 0.57
N GLN A 162 16.69 -3.40 0.86
CA GLN A 162 18.12 -3.26 0.57
C GLN A 162 18.97 -4.30 1.31
N ASN A 163 18.62 -4.63 2.54
CA ASN A 163 19.33 -5.67 3.29
C ASN A 163 19.09 -7.06 2.70
N GLU A 164 17.86 -7.35 2.27
CA GLU A 164 17.52 -8.63 1.66
C GLU A 164 18.15 -8.81 0.27
N ILE A 165 18.12 -7.78 -0.56
CA ILE A 165 18.73 -7.80 -1.89
C ILE A 165 20.25 -7.99 -1.78
N GLY A 166 20.90 -7.32 -0.81
CA GLY A 166 22.35 -7.34 -0.66
C GLY A 166 23.04 -6.86 -1.94
N THR A 167 24.01 -7.67 -2.41
CA THR A 167 24.76 -7.44 -3.66
C THR A 167 24.43 -8.47 -4.74
N ALA A 168 23.33 -9.21 -4.59
CA ALA A 168 22.91 -10.21 -5.56
C ALA A 168 22.55 -9.58 -6.90
N ASN A 169 22.78 -10.32 -7.98
CA ASN A 169 22.41 -9.87 -9.31
C ASN A 169 20.97 -10.29 -9.62
N TYR A 170 20.12 -9.33 -9.84
CA TYR A 170 18.72 -9.53 -10.22
C TYR A 170 18.51 -9.15 -11.69
N ASP A 171 17.64 -9.87 -12.39
CA ASP A 171 17.21 -9.50 -13.73
C ASP A 171 16.27 -8.28 -13.74
N ASP A 172 15.62 -8.03 -12.61
CA ASP A 172 14.78 -6.86 -12.36
C ASP A 172 15.64 -5.58 -12.28
N GLU A 173 15.38 -4.60 -13.15
CA GLU A 173 16.16 -3.39 -13.26
C GLU A 173 16.17 -2.55 -11.97
N LEU A 174 15.03 -2.46 -11.30
CA LEU A 174 14.91 -1.71 -10.04
C LEU A 174 15.75 -2.36 -8.93
N LEU A 175 15.63 -3.67 -8.78
CA LEU A 175 16.40 -4.42 -7.79
C LEU A 175 17.90 -4.36 -8.07
N ARG A 176 18.28 -4.37 -9.36
CA ARG A 176 19.67 -4.19 -9.77
C ARG A 176 20.22 -2.82 -9.38
N VAL A 177 19.45 -1.75 -9.60
CA VAL A 177 19.83 -0.39 -9.19
C VAL A 177 19.98 -0.31 -7.67
N LEU A 178 19.03 -0.87 -6.90
CA LEU A 178 19.14 -0.91 -5.43
C LEU A 178 20.37 -1.71 -4.96
N GLY A 179 20.70 -2.80 -5.64
CA GLY A 179 21.92 -3.58 -5.41
C GLY A 179 23.20 -2.76 -5.63
N PHE A 180 23.27 -1.93 -6.68
CA PHE A 180 24.42 -1.02 -6.91
C PHE A 180 24.53 0.04 -5.82
N VAL A 181 23.41 0.61 -5.35
CA VAL A 181 23.43 1.56 -4.24
C VAL A 181 24.00 0.89 -2.99
N LYS A 182 23.54 -0.32 -2.67
CA LYS A 182 24.04 -1.10 -1.53
C LYS A 182 25.52 -1.42 -1.65
N GLN A 183 25.98 -1.83 -2.83
CA GLN A 183 27.40 -2.11 -3.10
C GLN A 183 28.26 -0.86 -2.88
N ARG A 184 27.82 0.30 -3.35
CA ARG A 184 28.51 1.59 -3.13
C ARG A 184 28.63 1.91 -1.64
N GLU A 185 27.57 1.73 -0.85
CA GLU A 185 27.59 1.96 0.60
C GLU A 185 28.64 1.08 1.28
N LEU A 186 28.66 -0.22 0.96
CA LEU A 186 29.63 -1.17 1.52
C LEU A 186 31.07 -0.82 1.14
N GLN A 187 31.32 -0.43 -0.10
CA GLN A 187 32.64 -0.01 -0.55
C GLN A 187 33.10 1.29 0.13
N SER A 188 32.21 2.25 0.34
CA SER A 188 32.53 3.49 1.05
C SER A 188 32.89 3.25 2.50
N ALA A 189 32.25 2.29 3.16
CA ALA A 189 32.56 1.91 4.54
C ALA A 189 33.91 1.16 4.69
N MET A 190 34.47 0.61 3.61
CA MET A 190 35.78 -0.04 3.62
C MET A 190 36.94 0.93 3.46
N ILE A 191 36.67 2.17 3.01
CA ILE A 191 37.72 3.20 2.70
C ILE A 191 37.84 4.21 3.87
N SER A 192 36.86 4.24 4.76
CA SER A 192 36.83 5.07 5.97
C SER A 192 37.45 4.36 7.17
#